data_0b23abef7b99e171f33cc1cce3d44af4
#
_entry.id   0b23abef7b99e171f33cc1cce3d44af4
#
_cell.length_a   1.000
_cell.length_b   1.000
_cell.length_c   1.000
_cell.angle_alpha   90.00
_cell.angle_beta   90.00
_cell.angle_gamma   90.00
#
_symmetry.space_group_name_H-M   'P 1'
#
loop_
_entity.id
_entity.type
_entity.pdbx_description
1 polymer ?
#
loop_
_entity_poly.entity_id
_entity_poly.type
_entity_poly.pdbx_seq_one_letter_code
_entity_poly.pdbx_strand_id
1 'polypeptide(L)'
;MNKVLYIGFKGKNNSSEILVNTLSGQHSLLTNSYSGLKRDIDKLAADYDEVYLFGVDKNLSDSFRIEQNAEIEGIQLATILDLSKIAERLAVSGIKSTISKTATHYLCNEAYWYLLEKYCGRAALIHIPSIKHYSNIAPLCGGNYDFL
;
A
#
# COMPACT_ATOMS: atom_id res chain seq x y z
N MET A 1 -19.61 -7.32 -6.77
CA MET A 1 -18.34 -7.75 -6.15
C MET A 1 -17.32 -6.64 -6.23
N ASN A 2 -16.61 -6.41 -5.15
CA ASN A 2 -15.56 -5.39 -5.14
C ASN A 2 -14.37 -5.83 -5.98
N LYS A 3 -13.93 -4.93 -6.84
CA LYS A 3 -12.69 -5.07 -7.60
C LYS A 3 -11.57 -4.43 -6.80
N VAL A 4 -10.60 -5.21 -6.39
CA VAL A 4 -9.51 -4.76 -5.52
C VAL A 4 -8.18 -4.90 -6.26
N LEU A 5 -7.32 -3.89 -6.14
CA LEU A 5 -5.98 -3.89 -6.70
C LEU A 5 -4.95 -3.74 -5.58
N TYR A 6 -3.95 -4.61 -5.58
CA TYR A 6 -2.79 -4.53 -4.70
C TYR A 6 -1.58 -4.03 -5.49
N ILE A 7 -0.91 -3.01 -4.97
CA ILE A 7 0.22 -2.38 -5.65
C ILE A 7 1.44 -2.40 -4.74
N GLY A 8 2.58 -2.77 -5.29
CA GLY A 8 3.88 -2.68 -4.64
C GLY A 8 4.87 -1.91 -5.52
N PHE A 9 6.10 -1.81 -5.07
CA PHE A 9 7.18 -1.17 -5.84
C PHE A 9 8.15 -2.22 -6.35
N LYS A 10 8.62 -2.04 -7.58
CA LYS A 10 9.61 -2.91 -8.19
C LYS A 10 10.94 -2.84 -7.44
N GLY A 11 11.58 -3.98 -7.24
CA GLY A 11 12.91 -4.05 -6.64
C GLY A 11 13.23 -5.45 -6.17
N LYS A 12 14.43 -5.95 -6.49
CA LYS A 12 14.86 -7.31 -6.19
C LYS A 12 14.72 -7.64 -4.69
N ASN A 13 15.02 -6.68 -3.83
CA ASN A 13 14.95 -6.83 -2.38
C ASN A 13 13.87 -5.97 -1.76
N ASN A 14 12.87 -5.60 -2.54
CA ASN A 14 11.75 -4.79 -2.06
C ASN A 14 10.66 -5.70 -1.52
N SER A 15 10.42 -5.64 -0.22
CA SER A 15 9.43 -6.49 0.43
C SER A 15 8.01 -6.26 -0.08
N SER A 16 7.69 -5.06 -0.58
CA SER A 16 6.36 -4.80 -1.13
C SER A 16 6.14 -5.54 -2.45
N GLU A 17 7.17 -5.70 -3.28
CA GLU A 17 7.07 -6.53 -4.48
C GLU A 17 6.79 -7.99 -4.12
N ILE A 18 7.54 -8.51 -3.16
CA ILE A 18 7.38 -9.89 -2.69
C ILE A 18 5.96 -10.09 -2.15
N LEU A 19 5.50 -9.17 -1.30
CA LEU A 19 4.18 -9.26 -0.70
C LEU A 19 3.08 -9.30 -1.76
N VAL A 20 3.02 -8.33 -2.66
CA VAL A 20 1.90 -8.24 -3.61
C VAL A 20 1.91 -9.41 -4.60
N ASN A 21 3.08 -9.94 -4.95
CA ASN A 21 3.18 -11.09 -5.83
C ASN A 21 2.66 -12.38 -5.19
N THR A 22 2.52 -12.41 -3.86
CA THR A 22 2.00 -13.58 -3.15
C THR A 22 0.53 -13.43 -2.76
N LEU A 23 -0.03 -12.23 -2.83
CA LEU A 23 -1.45 -12.01 -2.56
C LEU A 23 -2.31 -12.53 -3.69
N SER A 24 -3.48 -13.06 -3.38
CA SER A 24 -4.46 -13.43 -4.40
C SER A 24 -5.14 -12.16 -4.93
N GLY A 25 -5.64 -12.22 -6.15
CA GLY A 25 -6.32 -11.10 -6.79
C GLY A 25 -5.44 -10.31 -7.74
N GLN A 26 -5.89 -9.14 -8.13
CA GLN A 26 -5.18 -8.28 -9.07
C GLN A 26 -4.04 -7.56 -8.38
N HIS A 27 -2.89 -7.54 -9.03
CA HIS A 27 -1.75 -6.80 -8.48
C HIS A 27 -0.96 -6.10 -9.59
N SER A 28 -0.19 -5.09 -9.21
CA SER A 28 0.66 -4.33 -10.11
C SER A 28 1.89 -3.82 -9.35
N LEU A 29 2.93 -3.47 -10.09
CA LEU A 29 4.17 -2.94 -9.51
C LEU A 29 4.49 -1.58 -10.12
N LEU A 30 4.91 -0.64 -9.28
CA LEU A 30 5.32 0.69 -9.71
C LEU A 30 6.83 0.77 -9.84
N THR A 31 7.28 1.51 -10.82
CA THR A 31 8.69 1.85 -10.99
C THR A 31 9.14 2.79 -9.86
N ASN A 32 10.32 2.52 -9.30
CA ASN A 32 10.88 3.24 -8.15
C ASN A 32 11.51 4.57 -8.57
N SER A 33 10.75 5.43 -9.24
CA SER A 33 11.14 6.78 -9.61
C SER A 33 9.90 7.65 -9.74
N TYR A 34 10.03 8.96 -9.55
CA TYR A 34 8.89 9.87 -9.62
C TYR A 34 8.21 9.84 -11.00
N SER A 35 8.97 9.93 -12.08
CA SER A 35 8.40 9.88 -13.42
C SER A 35 7.84 8.50 -13.75
N GLY A 36 8.53 7.44 -13.32
CA GLY A 36 8.11 6.06 -13.58
C GLY A 36 6.83 5.69 -12.87
N LEU A 37 6.71 6.02 -11.58
CA LEU A 37 5.50 5.70 -10.83
C LEU A 37 4.28 6.45 -11.37
N LYS A 38 4.45 7.70 -11.77
CA LYS A 38 3.34 8.47 -12.35
C LYS A 38 2.87 7.85 -13.66
N ARG A 39 3.79 7.50 -14.54
CA ARG A 39 3.48 6.82 -15.80
C ARG A 39 2.77 5.50 -15.56
N ASP A 40 3.24 4.72 -14.59
CA ASP A 40 2.64 3.42 -14.28
C ASP A 40 1.22 3.58 -13.72
N ILE A 41 1.00 4.56 -12.85
CA ILE A 41 -0.32 4.85 -12.28
C ILE A 41 -1.29 5.32 -13.37
N ASP A 42 -0.83 6.17 -14.28
CA ASP A 42 -1.68 6.66 -15.38
C ASP A 42 -2.20 5.52 -16.27
N LYS A 43 -1.46 4.41 -16.35
CA LYS A 43 -1.84 3.24 -17.16
C LYS A 43 -2.76 2.25 -16.42
N LEU A 44 -2.96 2.40 -15.12
CA LEU A 44 -3.83 1.50 -14.36
C LEU A 44 -5.29 1.68 -14.79
N ALA A 45 -6.04 0.58 -14.82
CA ALA A 45 -7.47 0.64 -15.07
C ALA A 45 -8.18 1.46 -13.99
N ALA A 46 -9.19 2.22 -14.39
CA ALA A 46 -9.90 3.13 -13.50
C ALA A 46 -11.03 2.46 -12.70
N ASP A 47 -11.39 1.23 -13.05
CA ASP A 47 -12.58 0.57 -12.54
C ASP A 47 -12.38 -0.28 -11.28
N TYR A 48 -11.33 0.02 -10.49
CA TYR A 48 -11.16 -0.61 -9.19
C TYR A 48 -11.98 0.11 -8.13
N ASP A 49 -12.59 -0.67 -7.24
CA ASP A 49 -13.37 -0.15 -6.12
C ASP A 49 -12.48 0.23 -4.95
N GLU A 50 -11.39 -0.52 -4.76
CA GLU A 50 -10.42 -0.29 -3.70
C GLU A 50 -9.02 -0.58 -4.21
N VAL A 51 -8.08 0.27 -3.81
CA VAL A 51 -6.67 0.14 -4.20
C VAL A 51 -5.79 0.21 -2.96
N TYR A 52 -4.91 -0.76 -2.80
CA TYR A 52 -4.00 -0.83 -1.65
C TYR A 52 -2.56 -0.77 -2.14
N LEU A 53 -1.87 0.29 -1.72
CA LEU A 53 -0.46 0.50 -2.03
C LEU A 53 0.38 0.08 -0.83
N PHE A 54 1.34 -0.81 -1.06
CA PHE A 54 2.31 -1.22 -0.04
C PHE A 54 3.64 -0.56 -0.34
N GLY A 55 4.19 0.11 0.66
CA GLY A 55 5.51 0.74 0.57
C GLY A 55 6.40 0.29 1.72
N VAL A 56 7.71 0.31 1.50
CA VAL A 56 8.66 -0.11 2.53
C VAL A 56 9.06 1.09 3.37
N ASP A 57 8.96 0.94 4.70
CA ASP A 57 9.58 1.84 5.65
C ASP A 57 10.60 1.04 6.48
N LYS A 58 11.88 1.28 6.24
CA LYS A 58 12.97 0.55 6.90
C LYS A 58 13.03 0.76 8.42
N ASN A 59 12.30 1.75 8.94
CA ASN A 59 12.22 2.00 10.37
C ASN A 59 11.16 1.13 11.08
N LEU A 60 10.33 0.43 10.30
CA LEU A 60 9.38 -0.54 10.84
C LEU A 60 10.06 -1.90 10.98
N SER A 61 9.73 -2.62 12.03
CA SER A 61 10.27 -3.97 12.26
C SER A 61 9.19 -5.01 12.50
N ASP A 62 8.26 -4.77 13.41
CA ASP A 62 7.25 -5.75 13.84
C ASP A 62 5.82 -5.26 13.64
N SER A 63 5.63 -4.14 12.98
CA SER A 63 4.31 -3.58 12.75
C SER A 63 4.20 -2.95 11.38
N PHE A 64 2.97 -2.81 10.90
CA PHE A 64 2.64 -2.05 9.71
C PHE A 64 2.11 -0.68 10.13
N ARG A 65 2.18 0.28 9.22
CA ARG A 65 1.61 1.61 9.46
C ARG A 65 0.69 1.97 8.31
N ILE A 66 -0.58 2.22 8.64
CA ILE A 66 -1.61 2.59 7.67
C ILE A 66 -1.68 4.11 7.61
N GLU A 67 -1.47 4.68 6.43
CA GLU A 67 -1.44 6.11 6.23
C GLU A 67 -2.82 6.64 5.85
N GLN A 68 -3.31 7.64 6.59
CA GLN A 68 -4.59 8.25 6.26
C GLN A 68 -4.47 9.26 5.12
N ASN A 69 -3.36 10.01 5.05
CA ASN A 69 -3.21 11.17 4.18
C ASN A 69 -1.99 11.08 3.29
N ALA A 70 -2.08 11.72 2.13
CA ALA A 70 -0.93 12.11 1.31
C ALA A 70 -0.92 13.63 1.20
N GLU A 71 0.25 14.23 1.01
CA GLU A 71 0.38 15.68 0.91
C GLU A 71 1.38 16.07 -0.16
N ILE A 72 0.98 16.98 -1.04
CA ILE A 72 1.87 17.60 -2.04
C ILE A 72 1.63 19.11 -1.99
N GLU A 73 2.71 19.87 -1.82
CA GLU A 73 2.68 21.34 -1.82
C GLU A 73 1.64 21.92 -0.84
N GLY A 74 1.54 21.33 0.34
CA GLY A 74 0.61 21.78 1.38
C GLY A 74 -0.83 21.34 1.18
N ILE A 75 -1.14 20.66 0.08
CA ILE A 75 -2.48 20.13 -0.17
C ILE A 75 -2.54 18.69 0.29
N GLN A 76 -3.49 18.38 1.18
CA GLN A 76 -3.70 17.02 1.67
C GLN A 76 -4.87 16.36 0.97
N LEU A 77 -4.68 15.09 0.63
CA LEU A 77 -5.76 14.20 0.22
C LEU A 77 -5.86 13.08 1.24
N ALA A 78 -7.07 12.70 1.62
CA ALA A 78 -7.30 11.63 2.58
C ALA A 78 -8.00 10.45 1.93
N THR A 79 -7.72 9.26 2.44
CA THR A 79 -8.49 8.07 2.03
C THR A 79 -9.91 8.15 2.56
N ILE A 80 -10.85 7.58 1.79
CA ILE A 80 -12.22 7.35 2.26
C ILE A 80 -12.43 5.91 2.74
N LEU A 81 -11.42 5.06 2.62
CA LEU A 81 -11.51 3.68 3.09
C LEU A 81 -11.50 3.64 4.62
N ASP A 82 -12.16 2.62 5.17
CA ASP A 82 -12.22 2.42 6.62
C ASP A 82 -10.93 1.78 7.11
N LEU A 83 -10.02 2.61 7.64
CA LEU A 83 -8.70 2.17 8.10
C LEU A 83 -8.79 1.25 9.32
N SER A 84 -9.81 1.40 10.16
CA SER A 84 -10.01 0.51 11.31
C SER A 84 -10.29 -0.92 10.85
N LYS A 85 -11.06 -1.09 9.78
CA LYS A 85 -11.30 -2.42 9.20
C LYS A 85 -10.03 -3.03 8.63
N ILE A 86 -9.18 -2.23 8.00
CA ILE A 86 -7.89 -2.70 7.50
C ILE A 86 -7.03 -3.19 8.68
N ALA A 87 -6.96 -2.40 9.75
CA ALA A 87 -6.22 -2.78 10.96
C ALA A 87 -6.75 -4.09 11.58
N GLU A 88 -8.07 -4.26 11.63
CA GLU A 88 -8.69 -5.49 12.14
C GLU A 88 -8.32 -6.70 11.30
N ARG A 89 -8.31 -6.58 9.99
CA ARG A 89 -7.94 -7.69 9.09
C ARG A 89 -6.47 -8.05 9.20
N LEU A 90 -5.61 -7.05 9.35
CA LEU A 90 -4.19 -7.30 9.63
C LEU A 90 -4.02 -8.05 10.96
N ALA A 91 -4.76 -7.64 11.99
CA ALA A 91 -4.71 -8.30 13.29
C ALA A 91 -5.15 -9.76 13.24
N VAL A 92 -6.16 -10.08 12.42
CA VAL A 92 -6.59 -11.48 12.20
C VAL A 92 -5.45 -12.31 11.62
N SER A 93 -4.60 -11.72 10.79
CA SER A 93 -3.41 -12.39 10.24
C SER A 93 -2.20 -12.33 11.19
N GLY A 94 -2.37 -11.82 12.39
CA GLY A 94 -1.28 -11.75 13.37
C GLY A 94 -0.36 -10.54 13.20
N ILE A 95 -0.78 -9.52 12.47
CA ILE A 95 0.04 -8.35 12.18
C ILE A 95 -0.45 -7.15 12.98
N LYS A 96 0.45 -6.57 13.76
CA LYS A 96 0.20 -5.31 14.47
C LYS A 96 0.23 -4.16 13.47
N SER A 97 -0.63 -3.18 13.68
CA SER A 97 -0.63 -1.98 12.86
C SER A 97 -0.98 -0.75 13.66
N THR A 98 -0.57 0.40 13.15
CA THR A 98 -0.94 1.71 13.66
C THR A 98 -1.50 2.54 12.51
N ILE A 99 -2.33 3.53 12.82
CA ILE A 99 -2.88 4.45 11.83
C ILE A 99 -2.20 5.80 12.02
N SER A 100 -1.59 6.32 10.96
CA SER A 100 -0.95 7.63 10.98
C SER A 100 -1.78 8.65 10.22
N LYS A 101 -1.96 9.82 10.83
CA LYS A 101 -2.65 10.97 10.21
C LYS A 101 -1.67 11.97 9.62
N THR A 102 -0.37 11.77 9.84
CA THR A 102 0.66 12.65 9.31
C THR A 102 1.21 12.08 8.01
N ALA A 103 1.09 12.81 6.92
CA ALA A 103 1.59 12.38 5.62
C ALA A 103 3.10 12.16 5.68
N THR A 104 3.56 11.13 4.97
CA THR A 104 4.98 10.86 4.80
C THR A 104 5.55 11.69 3.65
N HIS A 105 6.78 11.40 3.27
CA HIS A 105 7.47 12.09 2.20
C HIS A 105 7.97 11.09 1.15
N TYR A 106 8.55 11.58 0.07
CA TYR A 106 9.20 10.79 -0.96
C TYR A 106 8.22 10.00 -1.86
N LEU A 107 8.72 8.93 -2.45
CA LEU A 107 8.03 8.20 -3.52
C LEU A 107 6.68 7.63 -3.10
N CYS A 108 6.60 7.05 -1.91
CA CYS A 108 5.35 6.44 -1.45
C CYS A 108 4.23 7.47 -1.27
N ASN A 109 4.57 8.63 -0.71
CA ASN A 109 3.61 9.71 -0.53
C ASN A 109 3.11 10.22 -1.89
N GLU A 110 4.00 10.41 -2.85
CA GLU A 110 3.62 10.90 -4.16
C GLU A 110 2.75 9.89 -4.91
N ALA A 111 3.12 8.61 -4.89
CA ALA A 111 2.30 7.55 -5.47
C ALA A 111 0.91 7.50 -4.81
N TYR A 112 0.86 7.61 -3.49
CA TYR A 112 -0.39 7.62 -2.75
C TYR A 112 -1.27 8.80 -3.16
N TRP A 113 -0.68 9.98 -3.31
CA TRP A 113 -1.40 11.17 -3.74
C TRP A 113 -2.07 10.97 -5.11
N TYR A 114 -1.31 10.44 -6.08
CA TYR A 114 -1.85 10.14 -7.41
C TYR A 114 -2.97 9.09 -7.37
N LEU A 115 -2.82 8.07 -6.53
CA LEU A 115 -3.84 7.03 -6.38
C LEU A 115 -5.12 7.59 -5.74
N LEU A 116 -4.98 8.42 -4.71
CA LEU A 116 -6.14 9.08 -4.08
C LEU A 116 -6.88 9.96 -5.07
N GLU A 117 -6.14 10.69 -5.90
CA GLU A 117 -6.72 11.51 -6.95
C GLU A 117 -7.43 10.67 -8.00
N LYS A 118 -6.74 9.66 -8.54
CA LYS A 118 -7.28 8.81 -9.61
C LYS A 118 -8.51 8.03 -9.18
N TYR A 119 -8.51 7.48 -7.98
CA TYR A 119 -9.57 6.62 -7.47
C TYR A 119 -10.54 7.34 -6.54
N CYS A 120 -10.53 8.66 -6.54
CA CYS A 120 -11.46 9.49 -5.75
C CYS A 120 -11.46 9.12 -4.26
N GLY A 121 -10.28 8.91 -3.69
CA GLY A 121 -10.11 8.57 -2.28
C GLY A 121 -10.19 7.08 -1.95
N ARG A 122 -10.51 6.23 -2.91
CA ARG A 122 -10.66 4.79 -2.68
C ARG A 122 -9.31 4.06 -2.73
N ALA A 123 -8.31 4.60 -2.05
CA ALA A 123 -6.98 4.00 -1.94
C ALA A 123 -6.46 4.11 -0.51
N ALA A 124 -5.57 3.22 -0.13
CA ALA A 124 -4.86 3.29 1.15
C ALA A 124 -3.40 2.92 0.94
N LEU A 125 -2.52 3.63 1.64
CA LEU A 125 -1.09 3.30 1.69
C LEU A 125 -0.81 2.58 3.01
N ILE A 126 -0.17 1.42 2.90
CA ILE A 126 0.25 0.62 4.05
C ILE A 126 1.77 0.48 3.98
N HIS A 127 2.46 1.08 4.94
CA HIS A 127 3.91 0.89 5.08
C HIS A 127 4.20 -0.43 5.80
N ILE A 128 5.16 -1.16 5.28
CA ILE A 128 5.56 -2.48 5.77
C ILE A 128 7.06 -2.49 6.07
N PRO A 129 7.51 -3.41 6.92
CA PRO A 129 8.95 -3.59 7.18
C PRO A 129 9.72 -3.99 5.93
N SER A 130 11.03 -3.72 5.93
CA SER A 130 11.93 -4.15 4.86
C SER A 130 12.12 -5.67 4.86
N ILE A 131 12.79 -6.18 3.80
CA ILE A 131 13.10 -7.61 3.66
C ILE A 131 13.89 -8.16 4.86
N LYS A 132 14.63 -7.30 5.56
CA LYS A 132 15.37 -7.66 6.77
C LYS A 132 14.44 -8.26 7.85
N HIS A 133 13.17 -7.86 7.86
CA HIS A 133 12.17 -8.32 8.83
C HIS A 133 11.06 -9.13 8.13
N TYR A 134 11.43 -9.90 7.11
CA TYR A 134 10.48 -10.65 6.30
C TYR A 134 9.59 -11.57 7.13
N SER A 135 10.09 -12.15 8.22
CA SER A 135 9.29 -13.02 9.09
C SER A 135 8.05 -12.31 9.64
N ASN A 136 8.10 -10.99 9.78
CA ASN A 136 6.97 -10.20 10.27
C ASN A 136 5.97 -9.84 9.16
N ILE A 137 6.35 -10.06 7.89
CA ILE A 137 5.48 -9.87 6.73
C ILE A 137 4.88 -11.21 6.28
N ALA A 138 5.62 -12.28 6.50
CA ALA A 138 5.30 -13.61 6.03
C ALA A 138 3.87 -14.10 6.32
N PRO A 139 3.20 -13.70 7.43
CA PRO A 139 1.81 -14.09 7.67
C PRO A 139 0.84 -13.70 6.56
N LEU A 140 1.14 -12.65 5.78
CA LEU A 140 0.32 -12.25 4.62
C LEU A 140 0.77 -12.90 3.32
N CYS A 141 2.01 -13.41 3.27
CA CYS A 141 2.58 -13.97 2.05
C CYS A 141 2.09 -15.38 1.83
N GLY A 142 1.80 -15.73 0.56
CA GLY A 142 1.40 -17.09 0.20
C GLY A 142 0.02 -17.49 0.65
N GLY A 143 -0.78 -16.56 1.15
CA GLY A 143 -2.16 -16.84 1.54
C GLY A 143 -3.05 -17.06 0.33
N ASN A 144 -3.94 -18.05 0.43
CA ASN A 144 -4.97 -18.29 -0.57
C ASN A 144 -6.23 -17.48 -0.29
N TYR A 145 -6.10 -16.37 0.42
CA TYR A 145 -7.20 -15.52 0.82
C TYR A 145 -6.86 -14.07 0.51
N ASP A 146 -7.88 -13.33 0.19
CA ASP A 146 -7.77 -11.87 0.13
C ASP A 146 -7.73 -11.38 1.57
N PHE A 147 -6.67 -10.68 1.94
CA PHE A 147 -6.60 -10.20 3.29
C PHE A 147 -7.56 -8.99 3.53
N LEU A 148 -8.09 -8.43 2.45
CA LEU A 148 -9.05 -7.31 2.52
C LEU A 148 -10.44 -7.64 1.97
#